data_6fcd30f7d101e01579d05803cd20f3eb
#
_entry.id   6fcd30f7d101e01579d05803cd20f3eb
#
_cell.length_a   1.000
_cell.length_b   1.000
_cell.length_c   1.000
_cell.angle_alpha   90.00
_cell.angle_beta   90.00
_cell.angle_gamma   90.00
#
_symmetry.space_group_name_H-M   'P 1'
#
loop_
_entity.id
_entity.type
_entity.pdbx_description
1 polymer ?
#
loop_
_entity_poly.entity_id
_entity_poly.type
_entity_poly.pdbx_seq_one_letter_code
_entity_poly.pdbx_strand_id
1 'polypeptide(L)'
;METAIRLESPRQDDVMRLLAALDAFLESLYPPESNHILDIDTLCAPNIRFFVARRRGEAVGCGALRIDPAGYGEVKRMFVHPEARGQKLGRAILERIEEQASREGLECMRLETGIHQAEALALYRHAGYAERGPFGEYRPDPLSHFLEKNIDPR
;
A
#
# COMPACT_ATOMS: atom_id res chain seq x y z
N MET A 1 10.68 -18.75 9.63
CA MET A 1 9.32 -18.55 10.14
C MET A 1 8.42 -18.13 8.98
N GLU A 2 7.39 -18.88 8.75
CA GLU A 2 6.51 -18.64 7.61
C GLU A 2 5.59 -17.44 7.84
N THR A 3 5.45 -16.65 6.81
CA THR A 3 4.48 -15.56 6.77
C THR A 3 3.50 -15.84 5.65
N ALA A 4 2.21 -15.80 5.98
CA ALA A 4 1.15 -15.99 5.00
C ALA A 4 0.59 -14.60 4.63
N ILE A 5 0.42 -14.35 3.33
CA ILE A 5 -0.16 -13.10 2.83
C ILE A 5 -1.42 -13.48 2.05
N ARG A 6 -2.57 -13.00 2.53
CA ARG A 6 -3.88 -13.36 1.96
C ARG A 6 -4.79 -12.16 1.87
N LEU A 7 -5.78 -12.27 0.99
CA LEU A 7 -6.91 -11.35 0.98
C LEU A 7 -7.74 -11.59 2.24
N GLU A 8 -7.96 -10.53 3.02
CA GLU A 8 -8.77 -10.56 4.23
C GLU A 8 -9.54 -9.27 4.39
N SER A 9 -10.61 -9.31 5.18
CA SER A 9 -11.32 -8.09 5.55
C SER A 9 -10.44 -7.23 6.46
N PRO A 10 -10.41 -5.91 6.27
CA PRO A 10 -9.73 -5.02 7.22
C PRO A 10 -10.50 -4.85 8.53
N ARG A 11 -11.77 -5.27 8.61
CA ARG A 11 -12.61 -5.17 9.81
C ARG A 11 -12.34 -6.33 10.77
N GLN A 12 -11.13 -6.36 11.30
CA GLN A 12 -10.70 -7.32 12.33
C GLN A 12 -9.89 -6.53 13.36
N ASP A 13 -10.02 -6.88 14.63
CA ASP A 13 -9.41 -6.08 15.70
C ASP A 13 -7.89 -5.94 15.56
N ASP A 14 -7.18 -7.02 15.23
CA ASP A 14 -5.73 -6.96 15.08
C ASP A 14 -5.32 -6.16 13.83
N VAL A 15 -6.07 -6.27 12.75
CA VAL A 15 -5.82 -5.49 11.53
C VAL A 15 -6.10 -4.02 11.77
N MET A 16 -7.18 -3.70 12.49
CA MET A 16 -7.50 -2.31 12.82
C MET A 16 -6.44 -1.67 13.73
N ARG A 17 -5.85 -2.45 14.65
CA ARG A 17 -4.72 -1.98 15.44
C ARG A 17 -3.49 -1.70 14.57
N LEU A 18 -3.25 -2.55 13.57
CA LEU A 18 -2.16 -2.35 12.62
C LEU A 18 -2.36 -1.07 11.80
N LEU A 19 -3.58 -0.85 11.31
CA LEU A 19 -3.92 0.36 10.57
C LEU A 19 -3.81 1.62 11.44
N ALA A 20 -4.21 1.52 12.71
CA ALA A 20 -4.07 2.64 13.64
C ALA A 20 -2.61 2.98 13.90
N ALA A 21 -1.73 1.99 13.94
CA ALA A 21 -0.29 2.21 14.07
C ALA A 21 0.28 2.93 12.84
N LEU A 22 -0.18 2.55 11.65
CA LEU A 22 0.19 3.25 10.42
C LEU A 22 -0.29 4.71 10.44
N ASP A 23 -1.55 4.93 10.85
CA ASP A 23 -2.11 6.28 10.92
C ASP A 23 -1.31 7.17 11.88
N ALA A 24 -0.96 6.65 13.04
CA ALA A 24 -0.16 7.38 14.03
C ALA A 24 1.23 7.73 13.47
N PHE A 25 1.84 6.81 12.75
CA PHE A 25 3.13 7.04 12.11
C PHE A 25 3.04 8.16 11.07
N LEU A 26 2.04 8.12 10.19
CA LEU A 26 1.87 9.14 9.15
C LEU A 26 1.53 10.51 9.75
N GLU A 27 0.70 10.54 10.79
CA GLU A 27 0.34 11.80 11.47
C GLU A 27 1.56 12.43 12.16
N SER A 28 2.54 11.63 12.57
CA SER A 28 3.79 12.14 13.15
C SER A 28 4.71 12.79 12.11
N LEU A 29 4.55 12.46 10.83
CA LEU A 29 5.42 12.91 9.75
C LEU A 29 4.83 14.05 8.91
N TYR A 30 3.50 14.10 8.77
CA TYR A 30 2.85 14.98 7.81
C TYR A 30 1.68 15.74 8.43
N PRO A 31 1.42 16.99 7.96
CA PRO A 31 0.20 17.69 8.35
C PRO A 31 -1.04 17.01 7.73
N PRO A 32 -2.26 17.23 8.31
CA PRO A 32 -3.47 16.57 7.81
C PRO A 32 -3.74 16.74 6.32
N GLU A 33 -3.43 17.89 5.76
CA GLU A 33 -3.66 18.18 4.34
C GLU A 33 -2.75 17.36 3.40
N SER A 34 -1.66 16.80 3.92
CA SER A 34 -0.74 15.95 3.15
C SER A 34 -0.92 14.46 3.46
N ASN A 35 -1.90 14.11 4.29
CA ASN A 35 -2.21 12.71 4.63
C ASN A 35 -3.38 12.23 3.77
N HIS A 36 -3.08 11.36 2.80
CA HIS A 36 -4.06 10.80 1.86
C HIS A 36 -4.46 9.39 2.30
N ILE A 37 -5.05 9.31 3.49
CA ILE A 37 -5.39 8.04 4.16
C ILE A 37 -6.80 7.60 3.77
N LEU A 38 -6.94 6.34 3.33
CA LEU A 38 -8.26 5.74 3.11
C LEU A 38 -8.81 5.22 4.44
N ASP A 39 -10.06 5.58 4.75
CA ASP A 39 -10.74 5.11 5.95
C ASP A 39 -11.17 3.64 5.80
N ILE A 40 -11.66 3.06 6.90
CA ILE A 40 -12.03 1.65 6.95
C ILE A 40 -13.18 1.32 5.98
N ASP A 41 -14.16 2.21 5.85
CA ASP A 41 -15.29 1.96 4.94
C ASP A 41 -14.84 1.93 3.48
N THR A 42 -13.95 2.85 3.11
CA THR A 42 -13.37 2.88 1.77
C THR A 42 -12.54 1.64 1.49
N LEU A 43 -11.80 1.14 2.50
CA LEU A 43 -11.02 -0.09 2.37
C LEU A 43 -11.87 -1.34 2.19
N CYS A 44 -13.15 -1.29 2.53
CA CYS A 44 -14.09 -2.38 2.33
C CYS A 44 -14.88 -2.27 1.03
N ALA A 45 -14.60 -1.24 0.20
CA ALA A 45 -15.33 -1.02 -1.06
C ALA A 45 -15.01 -2.12 -2.09
N PRO A 46 -15.92 -2.37 -3.06
CA PRO A 46 -15.75 -3.43 -4.05
C PRO A 46 -14.52 -3.30 -4.94
N ASN A 47 -13.96 -2.10 -5.08
CA ASN A 47 -12.76 -1.86 -5.90
C ASN A 47 -11.46 -2.00 -5.12
N ILE A 48 -11.51 -2.50 -3.89
CA ILE A 48 -10.34 -2.69 -3.03
C ILE A 48 -10.05 -4.18 -2.88
N ARG A 49 -8.75 -4.54 -2.96
CA ARG A 49 -8.24 -5.86 -2.61
C ARG A 49 -7.28 -5.65 -1.44
N PHE A 50 -7.69 -6.04 -0.25
CA PHE A 50 -6.91 -5.80 0.97
C PHE A 50 -6.17 -7.07 1.35
N PHE A 51 -4.84 -6.95 1.51
CA PHE A 51 -3.96 -8.06 1.89
C PHE A 51 -3.48 -7.89 3.31
N VAL A 52 -3.47 -8.99 4.05
CA VAL A 52 -2.93 -9.06 5.41
C VAL A 52 -1.82 -10.09 5.43
N ALA A 53 -0.68 -9.70 5.97
CA ALA A 53 0.44 -10.59 6.23
C ALA A 53 0.36 -11.07 7.68
N ARG A 54 0.34 -12.39 7.87
CA ARG A 54 0.25 -13.00 9.20
C ARG A 54 1.44 -13.89 9.47
N ARG A 55 1.95 -13.77 10.69
CA ARG A 55 3.00 -14.61 11.22
C ARG A 55 2.49 -15.21 12.51
N ARG A 56 2.43 -16.55 12.58
CA ARG A 56 1.82 -17.25 13.74
C ARG A 56 0.42 -16.77 14.07
N GLY A 57 -0.38 -16.47 13.04
CA GLY A 57 -1.73 -15.98 13.18
C GLY A 57 -1.88 -14.50 13.50
N GLU A 58 -0.79 -13.79 13.77
CA GLU A 58 -0.83 -12.36 14.07
C GLU A 58 -0.65 -11.52 12.82
N ALA A 59 -1.45 -10.44 12.70
CA ALA A 59 -1.32 -9.48 11.63
C ALA A 59 -0.05 -8.65 11.86
N VAL A 60 0.93 -8.79 10.95
CA VAL A 60 2.23 -8.09 11.05
C VAL A 60 2.47 -7.14 9.90
N GLY A 61 1.62 -7.14 8.89
CA GLY A 61 1.72 -6.23 7.77
C GLY A 61 0.44 -6.21 6.96
N CYS A 62 0.30 -5.19 6.13
CA CYS A 62 -0.85 -5.06 5.25
C CYS A 62 -0.51 -4.21 4.03
N GLY A 63 -1.38 -4.25 3.04
CA GLY A 63 -1.33 -3.42 1.86
C GLY A 63 -2.58 -3.63 1.04
N ALA A 64 -2.96 -2.62 0.28
CA ALA A 64 -4.18 -2.67 -0.50
C ALA A 64 -3.92 -2.30 -1.96
N LEU A 65 -4.67 -2.96 -2.84
CA LEU A 65 -4.82 -2.59 -4.24
C LEU A 65 -6.16 -1.87 -4.37
N ARG A 66 -6.12 -0.63 -4.83
CA ARG A 66 -7.32 0.10 -5.22
C ARG A 66 -7.40 0.11 -6.75
N ILE A 67 -8.49 -0.40 -7.29
CA ILE A 67 -8.71 -0.43 -8.74
C ILE A 67 -9.45 0.85 -9.12
N ASP A 68 -8.78 1.69 -9.92
CA ASP A 68 -9.37 2.96 -10.35
C ASP A 68 -10.19 2.76 -11.62
N PRO A 69 -11.34 3.46 -11.77
CA PRO A 69 -12.14 3.37 -13.00
C PRO A 69 -11.38 3.74 -14.27
N ALA A 70 -10.30 4.51 -14.16
CA ALA A 70 -9.44 4.86 -15.30
C ALA A 70 -8.55 3.69 -15.77
N GLY A 71 -8.55 2.56 -15.06
CA GLY A 71 -7.87 1.34 -15.50
C GLY A 71 -6.48 1.12 -14.93
N TYR A 72 -6.10 1.84 -13.88
CA TYR A 72 -4.84 1.56 -13.19
C TYR A 72 -5.10 1.06 -11.78
N GLY A 73 -4.11 0.40 -11.20
CA GLY A 73 -4.13 0.01 -9.79
C GLY A 73 -3.33 1.00 -8.95
N GLU A 74 -3.81 1.27 -7.75
CA GLU A 74 -3.09 2.12 -6.81
C GLU A 74 -2.74 1.33 -5.56
N VAL A 75 -1.46 1.40 -5.15
CA VAL A 75 -0.99 0.82 -3.89
C VAL A 75 -1.40 1.75 -2.76
N LYS A 76 -2.11 1.22 -1.76
CA LYS A 76 -2.56 1.98 -0.59
C LYS A 76 -2.27 1.21 0.69
N ARG A 77 -2.11 1.94 1.79
CA ARG A 77 -2.05 1.39 3.15
C ARG A 77 -0.96 0.34 3.37
N MET A 78 0.17 0.46 2.66
CA MET A 78 1.33 -0.41 2.86
C MET A 78 1.96 -0.15 4.22
N PHE A 79 2.06 -1.19 5.04
CA PHE A 79 2.67 -1.06 6.35
C PHE A 79 3.17 -2.42 6.84
N VAL A 80 4.35 -2.41 7.48
CA VAL A 80 4.90 -3.58 8.16
C VAL A 80 5.19 -3.17 9.60
N HIS A 81 4.67 -3.94 10.55
CA HIS A 81 4.91 -3.68 11.98
C HIS A 81 6.42 -3.60 12.23
N PRO A 82 6.90 -2.63 13.04
CA PRO A 82 8.34 -2.46 13.27
C PRO A 82 9.07 -3.73 13.70
N GLU A 83 8.43 -4.60 14.49
CA GLU A 83 9.04 -5.85 14.94
C GLU A 83 9.18 -6.90 13.83
N ALA A 84 8.48 -6.74 12.71
CA ALA A 84 8.53 -7.66 11.58
C ALA A 84 9.36 -7.12 10.42
N ARG A 85 9.99 -5.96 10.57
CA ARG A 85 10.81 -5.34 9.53
C ARG A 85 12.13 -6.07 9.34
N GLY A 86 12.79 -5.81 8.21
CA GLY A 86 14.09 -6.40 7.89
C GLY A 86 14.02 -7.81 7.29
N GLN A 87 12.83 -8.32 7.01
CA GLN A 87 12.62 -9.67 6.46
C GLN A 87 11.98 -9.65 5.07
N LYS A 88 12.09 -8.52 4.37
CA LYS A 88 11.55 -8.31 3.02
C LYS A 88 10.03 -8.51 2.93
N LEU A 89 9.33 -8.34 4.04
CA LEU A 89 7.88 -8.55 4.08
C LEU A 89 7.15 -7.50 3.26
N GLY A 90 7.58 -6.23 3.30
CA GLY A 90 7.00 -5.18 2.46
C GLY A 90 7.10 -5.51 0.99
N ARG A 91 8.23 -6.06 0.55
CA ARG A 91 8.40 -6.49 -0.85
C ARG A 91 7.45 -7.63 -1.19
N ALA A 92 7.28 -8.59 -0.30
CA ALA A 92 6.38 -9.71 -0.51
C ALA A 92 4.91 -9.26 -0.62
N ILE A 93 4.51 -8.31 0.22
CA ILE A 93 3.15 -7.72 0.14
C ILE A 93 2.97 -7.00 -1.20
N LEU A 94 3.93 -6.18 -1.59
CA LEU A 94 3.86 -5.44 -2.85
C LEU A 94 3.76 -6.39 -4.06
N GLU A 95 4.52 -7.48 -4.05
CA GLU A 95 4.46 -8.50 -5.11
C GLU A 95 3.09 -9.15 -5.21
N ARG A 96 2.45 -9.41 -4.06
CA ARG A 96 1.08 -9.94 -4.05
C ARG A 96 0.07 -8.95 -4.61
N ILE A 97 0.24 -7.67 -4.29
CA ILE A 97 -0.63 -6.61 -4.83
C ILE A 97 -0.46 -6.53 -6.36
N GLU A 98 0.76 -6.56 -6.85
CA GLU A 98 1.04 -6.50 -8.30
C GLU A 98 0.52 -7.74 -9.02
N GLU A 99 0.67 -8.91 -8.42
CA GLU A 99 0.14 -10.16 -8.97
C GLU A 99 -1.39 -10.09 -9.10
N GLN A 100 -2.07 -9.60 -8.07
CA GLN A 100 -3.52 -9.41 -8.11
C GLN A 100 -3.93 -8.44 -9.21
N ALA A 101 -3.24 -7.33 -9.33
CA ALA A 101 -3.49 -6.33 -10.38
C ALA A 101 -3.34 -6.94 -11.77
N SER A 102 -2.27 -7.71 -11.96
CA SER A 102 -2.00 -8.42 -13.22
C SER A 102 -3.13 -9.40 -13.57
N ARG A 103 -3.60 -10.16 -12.59
CA ARG A 103 -4.70 -11.11 -12.78
C ARG A 103 -6.01 -10.42 -13.14
N GLU A 104 -6.20 -9.20 -12.69
CA GLU A 104 -7.40 -8.42 -13.01
C GLU A 104 -7.26 -7.59 -14.28
N GLY A 105 -6.17 -7.81 -15.04
CA GLY A 105 -5.96 -7.20 -16.35
C GLY A 105 -5.42 -5.79 -16.32
N LEU A 106 -4.92 -5.32 -15.19
CA LEU A 106 -4.34 -3.98 -15.09
C LEU A 106 -2.94 -3.96 -15.69
N GLU A 107 -2.61 -2.88 -16.36
CA GLU A 107 -1.32 -2.69 -17.04
C GLU A 107 -0.40 -1.70 -16.34
N CYS A 108 -0.90 -1.01 -15.31
CA CYS A 108 -0.19 0.07 -14.66
C CYS A 108 -0.50 0.11 -13.17
N MET A 109 0.54 0.31 -12.38
CA MET A 109 0.44 0.54 -10.94
C MET A 109 0.93 1.93 -10.61
N ARG A 110 0.22 2.62 -9.73
CA ARG A 110 0.58 3.96 -9.26
C ARG A 110 0.53 4.00 -7.74
N LEU A 111 1.25 4.94 -7.16
CA LEU A 111 1.20 5.17 -5.73
C LEU A 111 1.63 6.59 -5.40
N GLU A 112 1.22 7.04 -4.22
CA GLU A 112 1.73 8.25 -3.60
C GLU A 112 2.43 7.83 -2.31
N THR A 113 3.62 8.37 -2.04
CA THR A 113 4.33 8.17 -0.79
C THR A 113 4.98 9.47 -0.35
N GLY A 114 5.17 9.65 0.96
CA GLY A 114 5.73 10.88 1.48
C GLY A 114 7.25 10.91 1.43
N ILE A 115 7.79 12.13 1.33
CA ILE A 115 9.25 12.34 1.25
C ILE A 115 10.00 11.88 2.50
N HIS A 116 9.31 11.77 3.65
CA HIS A 116 9.91 11.34 4.91
C HIS A 116 9.86 9.83 5.13
N GLN A 117 9.37 9.08 4.14
CA GLN A 117 9.28 7.63 4.19
C GLN A 117 10.39 7.01 3.33
N ALA A 118 11.63 7.19 3.74
CA ALA A 118 12.79 6.78 2.96
C ALA A 118 12.82 5.27 2.67
N GLU A 119 12.40 4.44 3.62
CA GLU A 119 12.36 2.98 3.45
C GLU A 119 11.30 2.57 2.42
N ALA A 120 10.13 3.18 2.49
CA ALA A 120 9.05 2.91 1.53
C ALA A 120 9.47 3.34 0.13
N LEU A 121 10.05 4.53 0.01
CA LEU A 121 10.52 5.04 -1.28
C LEU A 121 11.57 4.12 -1.90
N ALA A 122 12.52 3.64 -1.09
CA ALA A 122 13.54 2.70 -1.55
C ALA A 122 12.90 1.38 -2.02
N LEU A 123 11.93 0.86 -1.27
CA LEU A 123 11.19 -0.34 -1.64
C LEU A 123 10.55 -0.20 -3.02
N TYR A 124 9.83 0.91 -3.24
CA TYR A 124 9.14 1.12 -4.50
C TYR A 124 10.11 1.30 -5.66
N ARG A 125 11.18 2.06 -5.49
CA ARG A 125 12.19 2.23 -6.53
C ARG A 125 12.87 0.92 -6.89
N HIS A 126 13.22 0.11 -5.91
CA HIS A 126 13.80 -1.23 -6.14
C HIS A 126 12.81 -2.16 -6.86
N ALA A 127 11.52 -1.96 -6.66
CA ALA A 127 10.48 -2.72 -7.34
C ALA A 127 10.20 -2.25 -8.75
N GLY A 128 10.84 -1.16 -9.21
CA GLY A 128 10.72 -0.66 -10.58
C GLY A 128 9.80 0.53 -10.76
N TYR A 129 9.36 1.15 -9.66
CA TYR A 129 8.54 2.36 -9.72
C TYR A 129 9.40 3.57 -10.03
N ALA A 130 8.90 4.44 -10.91
CA ALA A 130 9.59 5.67 -11.33
C ALA A 130 8.73 6.89 -11.03
N GLU A 131 9.40 8.02 -10.80
CA GLU A 131 8.73 9.29 -10.52
C GLU A 131 7.81 9.71 -11.66
N ARG A 132 6.67 10.28 -11.28
CA ARG A 132 5.72 10.90 -12.20
C ARG A 132 5.03 12.06 -11.51
N GLY A 133 4.19 12.79 -12.23
CA GLY A 133 3.35 13.82 -11.64
C GLY A 133 2.14 13.25 -10.90
N PRO A 134 1.36 14.10 -10.22
CA PRO A 134 0.12 13.68 -9.55
C PRO A 134 -0.85 12.98 -10.50
N PHE A 135 -1.63 12.07 -9.96
CA PHE A 135 -2.63 11.32 -10.73
C PHE A 135 -3.96 11.30 -9.97
N GLY A 136 -5.04 10.94 -10.67
CA GLY A 136 -6.36 10.88 -10.07
C GLY A 136 -6.76 12.23 -9.49
N GLU A 137 -7.20 12.23 -8.24
CA GLU A 137 -7.61 13.45 -7.53
C GLU A 137 -6.48 14.12 -6.75
N TYR A 138 -5.27 13.55 -6.81
CA TYR A 138 -4.12 14.14 -6.13
C TYR A 138 -3.74 15.48 -6.75
N ARG A 139 -3.27 16.38 -5.89
CA ARG A 139 -2.71 17.68 -6.29
C ARG A 139 -1.20 17.68 -6.03
N PRO A 140 -0.45 18.53 -6.72
CA PRO A 140 0.97 18.69 -6.41
C PRO A 140 1.16 19.02 -4.92
N ASP A 141 2.06 18.30 -4.26
CA ASP A 141 2.38 18.50 -2.84
C ASP A 141 3.89 18.30 -2.69
N PRO A 142 4.62 19.30 -2.13
CA PRO A 142 6.06 19.16 -1.95
C PRO A 142 6.44 18.04 -0.98
N LEU A 143 5.51 17.55 -0.17
CA LEU A 143 5.74 16.44 0.76
C LEU A 143 5.44 15.07 0.15
N SER A 144 5.04 15.01 -1.13
CA SER A 144 4.65 13.75 -1.79
C SER A 144 5.52 13.42 -2.98
N HIS A 145 5.81 12.13 -3.13
CA HIS A 145 6.30 11.54 -4.36
C HIS A 145 5.17 10.77 -5.01
N PHE A 146 5.04 10.89 -6.32
CA PHE A 146 4.09 10.12 -7.13
C PHE A 146 4.90 9.19 -8.02
N LEU A 147 4.60 7.90 -7.98
CA LEU A 147 5.37 6.88 -8.68
C LEU A 147 4.47 5.99 -9.52
N GLU A 148 5.06 5.40 -10.57
CA GLU A 148 4.33 4.56 -11.49
C GLU A 148 5.20 3.41 -11.96
N LYS A 149 4.57 2.27 -12.22
CA LYS A 149 5.20 1.09 -12.78
C LYS A 149 4.25 0.43 -13.76
N ASN A 150 4.76 0.09 -14.95
CA ASN A 150 4.00 -0.73 -15.89
C ASN A 150 4.14 -2.21 -15.46
N ILE A 151 3.04 -2.93 -15.55
CA ILE A 151 3.00 -4.37 -15.25
C ILE A 151 2.39 -5.11 -16.43
N ASP A 152 2.65 -6.41 -16.51
CA ASP A 152 2.10 -7.26 -17.58
C ASP A 152 0.77 -7.85 -17.11
N PRO A 153 -0.35 -7.55 -17.81
CA PRO A 153 -1.64 -8.14 -17.46
C PRO A 153 -1.66 -9.63 -17.81
N ARG A 154 -2.45 -10.39 -17.07
CA ARG A 154 -2.63 -11.82 -17.31
C ARG A 154 -4.01 -12.16 -17.80
#